data_fb590ef4526579f0b96fbdc30308266d
#
_entry.id   fb590ef4526579f0b96fbdc30308266d
#
_cell.length_a   1.000
_cell.length_b   1.000
_cell.length_c   1.000
_cell.angle_alpha   90.00
_cell.angle_beta   90.00
_cell.angle_gamma   90.00
#
_symmetry.space_group_name_H-M   'P 1'
#
loop_
_entity.id
_entity.type
_entity.pdbx_description
1 polymer ?
#
loop_
_entity_poly.entity_id
_entity_poly.type
_entity_poly.pdbx_seq_one_letter_code
_entity_poly.pdbx_strand_id
1 'polypeptide(L)'
;MIVHRRAVTAVLAATTLLLTAGCSSGGGGGGGVLPNGANSASSSGTGSGSSPTHQAAEATPPAKGSVKVVRTVAEGLKTPWGLAPLPDGDLLVSSRDEGTITRVDGQSGKKTELGRVSGVSAAGEGGLLGIALSPDYASDHMVYAYFTSDSDNRVVRMVYDEQKASGEQLGAPDTVFKGIPKGFIHNGGRIAFGPDGMLYAGTGESGNTGLAQDRKSLGGKILRLTPEGDPAPGNPFPDSPVYSYGHRNVQGLAWDSKQRLFASEFGQDTWDELNAIKPGDNYGWPTAEGTSDDKQFHNPIAQWHTDDASPSGVAYAEGSVWMAGLKGQRLWRIPLKGTAASADPQSFLKGEYGRLRTVVSAGGDKLWLVTSNTDGRGSPKAGDDRILEIQVS
;
A
#
# COMPACT_ATOMS: atom_id res chain seq x y z
N MET A 1 -21.21 50.73 21.75
CA MET A 1 -21.42 50.68 23.21
C MET A 1 -20.53 49.56 23.75
N ILE A 2 -19.45 50.02 24.34
CA ILE A 2 -18.57 49.49 25.40
C ILE A 2 -18.02 48.06 25.30
N VAL A 3 -16.71 48.07 25.06
CA VAL A 3 -15.69 47.03 25.16
C VAL A 3 -15.52 46.54 26.60
N HIS A 4 -15.30 45.23 26.80
CA HIS A 4 -14.58 44.75 27.98
C HIS A 4 -13.54 43.69 27.54
N ARG A 5 -12.27 44.10 27.57
CA ARG A 5 -11.08 43.24 27.58
C ARG A 5 -10.88 42.71 29.00
N ARG A 6 -10.63 41.41 29.14
CA ARG A 6 -9.97 40.85 30.34
C ARG A 6 -8.65 40.21 29.96
N ALA A 7 -7.60 40.75 30.53
CA ALA A 7 -6.25 40.21 30.54
C ALA A 7 -6.17 39.08 31.59
N VAL A 8 -5.49 38.02 31.27
CA VAL A 8 -5.10 36.97 32.23
C VAL A 8 -3.56 36.86 32.18
N THR A 9 -3.01 37.06 33.35
CA THR A 9 -1.58 37.10 33.67
C THR A 9 -1.00 35.70 33.75
N ALA A 10 0.14 35.48 33.10
CA ALA A 10 0.92 34.23 33.20
C ALA A 10 1.84 34.29 34.42
N VAL A 11 1.85 33.23 35.21
CA VAL A 11 2.80 33.00 36.30
C VAL A 11 3.81 31.94 35.82
N LEU A 12 5.08 32.33 35.74
CA LEU A 12 6.23 31.45 35.57
C LEU A 12 6.62 30.88 36.94
N ALA A 13 6.73 29.54 37.00
CA ALA A 13 7.44 28.88 38.09
C ALA A 13 8.69 28.21 37.54
N ALA A 14 9.83 28.66 37.96
CA ALA A 14 11.14 28.07 37.69
C ALA A 14 11.48 27.07 38.81
N THR A 15 11.82 25.84 38.45
CA THR A 15 12.39 24.85 39.36
C THR A 15 13.78 24.45 38.87
N THR A 16 14.75 24.81 39.70
CA THR A 16 16.18 24.44 39.62
C THR A 16 16.38 23.03 40.15
N LEU A 17 17.07 22.16 39.40
CA LEU A 17 17.57 20.88 39.89
C LEU A 17 19.10 20.89 39.96
N LEU A 18 19.59 20.54 41.15
CA LEU A 18 21.03 20.44 41.48
C LEU A 18 21.63 19.12 40.94
N LEU A 19 22.83 19.26 40.37
CA LEU A 19 23.75 18.15 40.09
C LEU A 19 24.53 17.77 41.33
N THR A 20 24.65 16.48 41.64
CA THR A 20 25.69 15.93 42.53
C THR A 20 26.55 14.94 41.76
N ALA A 21 27.85 15.30 41.66
CA ALA A 21 28.92 14.44 41.19
C ALA A 21 29.47 13.62 42.39
N GLY A 22 29.72 12.34 42.15
CA GLY A 22 30.43 11.47 43.12
C GLY A 22 31.54 10.71 42.42
N CYS A 23 32.78 11.16 42.64
CA CYS A 23 33.99 10.40 42.33
C CYS A 23 34.35 9.49 43.52
N SER A 24 34.82 8.30 43.27
CA SER A 24 35.65 7.54 44.21
C SER A 24 36.65 6.69 43.44
N SER A 25 37.91 6.96 43.82
CA SER A 25 39.16 6.38 43.37
C SER A 25 39.71 5.35 44.40
N GLY A 26 40.56 4.45 43.93
CA GLY A 26 41.52 3.65 44.70
C GLY A 26 41.59 2.21 44.15
N GLY A 27 42.74 1.64 43.77
CA GLY A 27 44.14 1.89 44.07
C GLY A 27 44.80 0.56 44.43
N GLY A 28 45.94 0.20 43.75
CA GLY A 28 46.97 -0.75 44.18
C GLY A 28 46.78 -2.21 43.86
N GLY A 29 47.71 -2.99 43.28
CA GLY A 29 49.13 -2.90 43.17
C GLY A 29 49.76 -4.29 43.39
N GLY A 30 50.80 -4.66 42.63
CA GLY A 30 51.75 -5.74 42.86
C GLY A 30 51.48 -6.99 42.01
N GLY A 31 52.35 -7.49 41.12
CA GLY A 31 53.82 -7.64 41.13
C GLY A 31 54.16 -9.12 41.22
N GLY A 32 54.87 -9.72 40.22
CA GLY A 32 55.56 -10.98 40.46
C GLY A 32 55.74 -11.93 39.25
N VAL A 33 56.80 -11.68 38.46
CA VAL A 33 57.88 -12.64 38.03
C VAL A 33 57.50 -13.97 37.36
N LEU A 34 58.01 -14.16 36.11
CA LEU A 34 58.24 -15.39 35.35
C LEU A 34 59.25 -16.37 35.97
N PRO A 35 59.41 -17.66 35.61
CA PRO A 35 59.97 -18.06 34.32
C PRO A 35 59.49 -19.38 33.67
N ASN A 36 59.74 -19.48 32.40
CA ASN A 36 60.15 -20.59 31.50
C ASN A 36 59.74 -22.04 31.77
N GLY A 37 59.26 -22.70 30.69
CA GLY A 37 59.28 -24.15 30.50
C GLY A 37 58.68 -24.52 29.15
N ALA A 38 59.54 -24.85 28.19
CA ALA A 38 59.17 -25.40 26.89
C ALA A 38 58.60 -26.82 26.99
N ASN A 39 57.54 -27.15 26.21
CA ASN A 39 57.50 -28.40 25.51
C ASN A 39 56.45 -28.41 24.39
N SER A 40 56.89 -28.89 23.25
CA SER A 40 56.14 -29.10 22.00
C SER A 40 55.09 -30.20 22.15
N ALA A 41 53.86 -29.92 21.68
CA ALA A 41 52.96 -31.00 21.22
C ALA A 41 52.07 -30.45 20.11
N SER A 42 52.19 -31.02 18.96
CA SER A 42 51.33 -30.83 17.79
C SER A 42 49.90 -31.23 18.12
N SER A 43 48.92 -30.32 17.91
CA SER A 43 47.54 -30.70 17.77
C SER A 43 46.95 -30.00 16.56
N SER A 44 46.52 -30.79 15.64
CA SER A 44 45.79 -30.47 14.42
C SER A 44 44.55 -29.66 14.74
N GLY A 45 44.59 -28.36 14.46
CA GLY A 45 43.44 -27.48 14.49
C GLY A 45 42.59 -27.70 13.25
N THR A 46 41.45 -28.33 13.41
CA THR A 46 40.35 -28.31 12.43
C THR A 46 39.84 -26.90 12.37
N GLY A 47 40.22 -26.17 11.34
CA GLY A 47 39.63 -24.86 10.99
C GLY A 47 38.19 -25.11 10.57
N SER A 48 37.24 -24.66 11.42
CA SER A 48 35.85 -24.46 11.00
C SER A 48 35.82 -23.34 9.99
N GLY A 49 35.95 -23.67 8.71
CA GLY A 49 35.64 -22.76 7.62
C GLY A 49 34.16 -22.44 7.66
N SER A 50 33.82 -21.19 8.03
CA SER A 50 32.53 -20.65 7.78
C SER A 50 32.31 -20.62 6.29
N SER A 51 31.59 -21.59 5.76
CA SER A 51 31.11 -21.56 4.37
C SER A 51 30.28 -20.30 4.18
N PRO A 52 30.57 -19.52 3.13
CA PRO A 52 29.67 -18.43 2.79
C PRO A 52 28.29 -19.05 2.50
N THR A 53 27.28 -18.65 3.23
CA THR A 53 25.88 -18.93 2.89
C THR A 53 25.65 -18.34 1.51
N HIS A 54 25.69 -19.18 0.49
CA HIS A 54 25.20 -18.82 -0.83
C HIS A 54 23.72 -18.52 -0.67
N GLN A 55 23.38 -17.23 -0.62
CA GLN A 55 22.00 -16.79 -0.77
C GLN A 55 21.55 -17.32 -2.14
N ALA A 56 20.63 -18.27 -2.16
CA ALA A 56 20.12 -18.85 -3.39
C ALA A 56 19.66 -17.71 -4.30
N ALA A 57 20.18 -17.68 -5.52
CA ALA A 57 19.75 -16.70 -6.51
C ALA A 57 18.24 -16.80 -6.68
N GLU A 58 17.57 -15.66 -6.67
CA GLU A 58 16.11 -15.58 -6.88
C GLU A 58 15.79 -16.24 -8.24
N ALA A 59 14.92 -17.24 -8.22
CA ALA A 59 14.53 -17.93 -9.44
C ALA A 59 13.74 -16.93 -10.31
N THR A 60 14.20 -16.72 -11.54
CA THR A 60 13.47 -15.91 -12.51
C THR A 60 12.22 -16.68 -12.95
N PRO A 61 11.02 -16.11 -12.83
CA PRO A 61 9.80 -16.78 -13.28
C PRO A 61 9.82 -17.01 -14.79
N PRO A 62 9.07 -17.99 -15.30
CA PRO A 62 8.96 -18.21 -16.74
C PRO A 62 8.51 -16.95 -17.47
N ALA A 63 9.01 -16.69 -18.68
CA ALA A 63 8.60 -15.57 -19.51
C ALA A 63 7.10 -15.64 -19.86
N LYS A 64 6.52 -16.84 -19.93
CA LYS A 64 5.09 -17.06 -20.16
C LYS A 64 4.45 -17.73 -18.96
N GLY A 65 3.30 -17.21 -18.55
CA GLY A 65 2.44 -17.76 -17.50
C GLY A 65 1.05 -18.08 -18.01
N SER A 66 0.16 -18.40 -17.10
CA SER A 66 -1.23 -18.71 -17.41
C SER A 66 -2.19 -18.11 -16.38
N VAL A 67 -3.45 -17.96 -16.77
CA VAL A 67 -4.57 -17.57 -15.89
C VAL A 67 -5.73 -18.52 -16.13
N LYS A 68 -6.29 -19.03 -15.05
CA LYS A 68 -7.52 -19.81 -15.07
C LYS A 68 -8.52 -19.20 -14.08
N VAL A 69 -9.70 -18.81 -14.54
CA VAL A 69 -10.79 -18.46 -13.65
C VAL A 69 -11.32 -19.75 -13.01
N VAL A 70 -11.20 -19.82 -11.68
CA VAL A 70 -11.64 -21.01 -10.90
C VAL A 70 -13.14 -20.95 -10.70
N ARG A 71 -13.64 -19.78 -10.24
CA ARG A 71 -15.07 -19.53 -10.02
C ARG A 71 -15.36 -18.04 -9.86
N THR A 72 -16.63 -17.68 -10.00
CA THR A 72 -17.17 -16.42 -9.51
C THR A 72 -17.56 -16.62 -8.04
N VAL A 73 -16.98 -15.80 -7.15
CA VAL A 73 -17.23 -15.87 -5.70
C VAL A 73 -18.51 -15.12 -5.35
N ALA A 74 -18.66 -13.90 -5.88
CA ALA A 74 -19.85 -13.08 -5.66
C ALA A 74 -20.16 -12.25 -6.91
N GLU A 75 -21.44 -11.88 -7.05
CA GLU A 75 -21.97 -11.06 -8.13
C GLU A 75 -22.84 -9.92 -7.58
N GLY A 76 -23.14 -8.93 -8.42
CA GLY A 76 -24.04 -7.83 -8.09
C GLY A 76 -23.49 -6.91 -7.00
N LEU A 77 -22.17 -6.68 -6.99
CA LEU A 77 -21.54 -5.66 -6.18
C LEU A 77 -21.75 -4.28 -6.83
N LYS A 78 -21.81 -3.24 -6.02
CA LYS A 78 -22.02 -1.87 -6.50
C LYS A 78 -20.75 -1.06 -6.37
N THR A 79 -20.22 -0.59 -7.49
CA THR A 79 -18.98 0.18 -7.58
C THR A 79 -17.87 -0.30 -6.62
N PRO A 80 -17.55 -1.61 -6.62
CA PRO A 80 -16.54 -2.15 -5.70
C PRO A 80 -15.18 -1.53 -6.01
N TRP A 81 -14.44 -1.15 -4.95
CA TRP A 81 -13.15 -0.51 -5.11
C TRP A 81 -12.02 -1.21 -4.38
N GLY A 82 -12.04 -1.28 -3.06
CA GLY A 82 -11.06 -1.97 -2.22
C GLY A 82 -11.50 -3.39 -1.90
N LEU A 83 -10.53 -4.28 -1.72
CA LEU A 83 -10.72 -5.66 -1.27
C LEU A 83 -9.69 -5.98 -0.19
N ALA A 84 -10.13 -6.52 0.94
CA ALA A 84 -9.26 -7.01 2.00
C ALA A 84 -9.69 -8.42 2.41
N PRO A 85 -8.85 -9.45 2.19
CA PRO A 85 -9.11 -10.81 2.66
C PRO A 85 -9.05 -10.88 4.19
N LEU A 86 -10.05 -11.53 4.80
CA LEU A 86 -10.09 -11.85 6.22
C LEU A 86 -9.32 -13.16 6.50
N PRO A 87 -8.82 -13.37 7.74
CA PRO A 87 -8.09 -14.58 8.10
C PRO A 87 -8.89 -15.88 7.97
N ASP A 88 -10.22 -15.80 8.05
CA ASP A 88 -11.15 -16.93 7.90
C ASP A 88 -11.47 -17.31 6.45
N GLY A 89 -10.94 -16.53 5.50
CA GLY A 89 -11.13 -16.72 4.05
C GLY A 89 -12.30 -15.94 3.45
N ASP A 90 -13.02 -15.17 4.25
CA ASP A 90 -14.00 -14.20 3.78
C ASP A 90 -13.31 -12.93 3.24
N LEU A 91 -14.07 -12.07 2.61
CA LEU A 91 -13.56 -10.88 1.94
C LEU A 91 -14.33 -9.64 2.38
N LEU A 92 -13.63 -8.57 2.71
CA LEU A 92 -14.23 -7.24 2.85
C LEU A 92 -14.11 -6.49 1.53
N VAL A 93 -15.19 -5.83 1.11
CA VAL A 93 -15.25 -5.05 -0.13
C VAL A 93 -15.83 -3.67 0.17
N SER A 94 -15.12 -2.61 -0.24
CA SER A 94 -15.66 -1.26 -0.19
C SER A 94 -16.48 -0.94 -1.43
N SER A 95 -17.62 -0.24 -1.24
CA SER A 95 -18.42 0.35 -2.32
C SER A 95 -18.10 1.85 -2.39
N ARG A 96 -17.51 2.28 -3.52
CA ARG A 96 -17.05 3.67 -3.69
C ARG A 96 -18.18 4.68 -3.51
N ASP A 97 -19.28 4.48 -4.21
CA ASP A 97 -20.35 5.47 -4.30
C ASP A 97 -21.32 5.38 -3.11
N GLU A 98 -21.57 4.16 -2.61
CA GLU A 98 -22.45 3.97 -1.46
C GLU A 98 -21.76 4.28 -0.12
N GLY A 99 -20.41 4.25 -0.09
CA GLY A 99 -19.64 4.47 1.12
C GLY A 99 -19.80 3.34 2.15
N THR A 100 -20.18 2.13 1.72
CA THR A 100 -20.40 0.95 2.57
C THR A 100 -19.26 -0.05 2.47
N ILE A 101 -19.08 -0.87 3.50
CA ILE A 101 -18.23 -2.07 3.46
C ILE A 101 -19.14 -3.29 3.56
N THR A 102 -18.92 -4.25 2.67
CA THR A 102 -19.64 -5.53 2.61
C THR A 102 -18.67 -6.67 2.88
N ARG A 103 -19.04 -7.60 3.80
CA ARG A 103 -18.39 -8.91 3.94
C ARG A 103 -19.00 -9.86 2.91
N VAL A 104 -18.16 -10.57 2.23
CA VAL A 104 -18.51 -11.64 1.29
C VAL A 104 -17.94 -12.93 1.83
N ASP A 105 -18.80 -13.90 2.13
CA ASP A 105 -18.41 -15.26 2.51
C ASP A 105 -17.62 -15.89 1.36
N GLY A 106 -16.39 -16.25 1.63
CA GLY A 106 -15.45 -16.73 0.62
C GLY A 106 -15.85 -18.05 -0.04
N GLN A 107 -16.75 -18.83 0.55
CA GLN A 107 -17.21 -20.12 0.04
C GLN A 107 -18.53 -19.99 -0.71
N SER A 108 -19.54 -19.40 -0.07
CA SER A 108 -20.92 -19.33 -0.58
C SER A 108 -21.20 -18.08 -1.42
N GLY A 109 -20.36 -17.03 -1.32
CA GLY A 109 -20.60 -15.74 -1.93
C GLY A 109 -21.72 -14.92 -1.27
N LYS A 110 -22.21 -15.35 -0.09
CA LYS A 110 -23.19 -14.58 0.68
C LYS A 110 -22.64 -13.24 1.06
N LYS A 111 -23.42 -12.19 0.80
CA LYS A 111 -23.06 -10.80 1.13
C LYS A 111 -23.74 -10.35 2.41
N THR A 112 -22.99 -9.70 3.30
CA THR A 112 -23.51 -9.06 4.51
C THR A 112 -22.95 -7.63 4.55
N GLU A 113 -23.80 -6.63 4.49
CA GLU A 113 -23.38 -5.23 4.63
C GLU A 113 -23.00 -4.99 6.09
N LEU A 114 -21.77 -4.51 6.31
CA LEU A 114 -21.25 -4.22 7.66
C LEU A 114 -21.70 -2.84 8.16
N GLY A 115 -21.92 -1.92 7.25
CA GLY A 115 -22.33 -0.55 7.54
C GLY A 115 -21.69 0.47 6.60
N ARG A 116 -22.11 1.74 6.78
CA ARG A 116 -21.59 2.88 6.05
C ARG A 116 -20.45 3.54 6.82
N VAL A 117 -19.38 3.88 6.12
CA VAL A 117 -18.29 4.69 6.68
C VAL A 117 -18.74 6.16 6.75
N SER A 118 -18.89 6.67 7.96
CA SER A 118 -19.36 8.04 8.18
C SER A 118 -18.35 9.07 7.65
N GLY A 119 -18.84 10.13 7.00
CA GLY A 119 -18.02 11.19 6.43
C GLY A 119 -17.61 10.99 4.97
N VAL A 120 -17.97 9.88 4.35
CA VAL A 120 -17.75 9.66 2.91
C VAL A 120 -18.63 10.59 2.09
N SER A 121 -18.00 11.38 1.20
CA SER A 121 -18.63 12.27 0.23
C SER A 121 -18.19 11.86 -1.17
N ALA A 122 -18.95 10.95 -1.77
CA ALA A 122 -18.62 10.39 -3.10
C ALA A 122 -18.91 11.41 -4.20
N ALA A 123 -17.92 11.69 -5.04
CA ALA A 123 -18.05 12.53 -6.22
C ALA A 123 -16.94 12.22 -7.23
N GLY A 124 -17.29 12.07 -8.50
CA GLY A 124 -16.32 11.77 -9.56
C GLY A 124 -15.60 10.45 -9.32
N GLU A 125 -14.27 10.50 -9.13
CA GLU A 125 -13.46 9.33 -8.78
C GLU A 125 -13.33 9.12 -7.26
N GLY A 126 -13.75 10.10 -6.46
CA GLY A 126 -13.73 10.03 -5.00
C GLY A 126 -14.90 9.27 -4.42
N GLY A 127 -14.75 8.85 -3.16
CA GLY A 127 -15.72 8.07 -2.40
C GLY A 127 -15.01 7.18 -1.40
N LEU A 128 -15.57 6.03 -1.04
CA LEU A 128 -14.90 5.02 -0.23
C LEU A 128 -14.01 4.17 -1.13
N LEU A 129 -12.69 4.32 -0.98
CA LEU A 129 -11.70 3.73 -1.90
C LEU A 129 -11.04 2.48 -1.27
N GLY A 130 -9.76 2.55 -0.96
CA GLY A 130 -8.99 1.44 -0.44
C GLY A 130 -9.36 1.05 0.99
N ILE A 131 -9.30 -0.23 1.28
CA ILE A 131 -9.40 -0.79 2.63
C ILE A 131 -8.23 -1.73 2.89
N ALA A 132 -7.81 -1.83 4.15
CA ALA A 132 -6.78 -2.74 4.61
C ALA A 132 -7.09 -3.21 6.04
N LEU A 133 -6.68 -4.43 6.38
CA LEU A 133 -6.73 -4.89 7.77
C LEU A 133 -5.52 -4.38 8.53
N SER A 134 -5.67 -4.14 9.83
CA SER A 134 -4.54 -3.94 10.75
C SER A 134 -3.55 -5.10 10.65
N PRO A 135 -2.23 -4.87 10.82
CA PRO A 135 -1.27 -5.94 11.00
C PRO A 135 -1.61 -6.85 12.20
N ASP A 136 -2.25 -6.27 13.22
CA ASP A 136 -2.66 -6.95 14.45
C ASP A 136 -4.16 -7.31 14.45
N TYR A 137 -4.78 -7.43 13.26
CA TYR A 137 -6.22 -7.64 13.10
C TYR A 137 -6.79 -8.79 13.95
N ALA A 138 -6.02 -9.85 14.13
CA ALA A 138 -6.44 -11.00 14.97
C ALA A 138 -6.73 -10.61 16.42
N SER A 139 -6.18 -9.50 16.90
CA SER A 139 -6.35 -9.00 18.28
C SER A 139 -7.17 -7.72 18.37
N ASP A 140 -7.05 -6.83 17.38
CA ASP A 140 -7.66 -5.50 17.44
C ASP A 140 -8.92 -5.35 16.57
N HIS A 141 -9.14 -6.27 15.62
CA HIS A 141 -10.23 -6.23 14.65
C HIS A 141 -10.35 -4.92 13.87
N MET A 142 -9.24 -4.19 13.70
CA MET A 142 -9.25 -2.89 13.04
C MET A 142 -9.23 -3.02 11.52
N VAL A 143 -10.16 -2.31 10.88
CA VAL A 143 -10.24 -2.12 9.43
C VAL A 143 -9.90 -0.66 9.13
N TYR A 144 -8.91 -0.44 8.28
CA TYR A 144 -8.52 0.87 7.77
C TYR A 144 -9.24 1.13 6.46
N ALA A 145 -9.62 2.40 6.25
CA ALA A 145 -10.29 2.83 5.04
C ALA A 145 -9.76 4.19 4.58
N TYR A 146 -9.47 4.31 3.30
CA TYR A 146 -9.18 5.57 2.64
C TYR A 146 -10.45 6.06 1.94
N PHE A 147 -10.84 7.30 2.20
CA PHE A 147 -12.00 7.86 1.53
C PHE A 147 -11.91 9.36 1.26
N THR A 148 -12.73 9.84 0.34
CA THR A 148 -12.94 11.25 0.05
C THR A 148 -14.04 11.79 0.95
N SER A 149 -13.72 12.84 1.74
CA SER A 149 -14.66 13.61 2.56
C SER A 149 -15.08 14.90 1.83
N ASP A 150 -15.86 15.76 2.50
CA ASP A 150 -16.21 17.08 1.94
C ASP A 150 -14.98 17.99 1.78
N SER A 151 -13.93 17.82 2.58
CA SER A 151 -12.78 18.71 2.62
C SER A 151 -11.49 18.14 2.03
N ASP A 152 -11.25 16.85 2.17
CA ASP A 152 -9.98 16.18 1.84
C ASP A 152 -10.18 14.69 1.55
N ASN A 153 -9.12 14.02 1.11
CA ASN A 153 -8.99 12.58 1.24
C ASN A 153 -8.31 12.25 2.57
N ARG A 154 -8.73 11.16 3.20
CA ARG A 154 -8.24 10.76 4.53
C ARG A 154 -8.23 9.26 4.74
N VAL A 155 -7.47 8.83 5.75
CA VAL A 155 -7.49 7.46 6.26
C VAL A 155 -8.12 7.47 7.64
N VAL A 156 -9.03 6.53 7.85
CA VAL A 156 -9.64 6.23 9.16
C VAL A 156 -9.43 4.77 9.49
N ARG A 157 -9.62 4.42 10.77
CA ARG A 157 -9.72 3.04 11.22
C ARG A 157 -11.02 2.85 12.01
N MET A 158 -11.55 1.64 11.96
CA MET A 158 -12.81 1.28 12.62
C MET A 158 -12.67 -0.13 13.17
N VAL A 159 -13.22 -0.39 14.35
CA VAL A 159 -13.37 -1.77 14.85
C VAL A 159 -14.45 -2.47 14.05
N TYR A 160 -14.17 -3.64 13.53
CA TYR A 160 -15.15 -4.56 13.00
C TYR A 160 -15.61 -5.53 14.07
N ASP A 161 -16.89 -5.47 14.42
CA ASP A 161 -17.53 -6.32 15.44
C ASP A 161 -18.62 -7.17 14.77
N GLU A 162 -18.28 -8.42 14.49
CA GLU A 162 -19.18 -9.35 13.80
C GLU A 162 -20.38 -9.81 14.65
N GLN A 163 -20.36 -9.54 15.96
CA GLN A 163 -21.47 -9.90 16.86
C GLN A 163 -22.63 -8.88 16.78
N LYS A 164 -22.40 -7.71 16.19
CA LYS A 164 -23.45 -6.72 15.98
C LYS A 164 -24.35 -7.07 14.79
N ALA A 165 -25.50 -6.43 14.75
CA ALA A 165 -26.43 -6.59 13.64
C ALA A 165 -25.82 -6.12 12.31
N SER A 166 -26.24 -6.72 11.20
CA SER A 166 -25.88 -6.27 9.86
C SER A 166 -26.21 -4.77 9.70
N GLY A 167 -25.26 -4.03 9.14
CA GLY A 167 -25.34 -2.57 9.01
C GLY A 167 -24.80 -1.78 10.20
N GLU A 168 -24.53 -2.42 11.34
CA GLU A 168 -24.02 -1.80 12.57
C GLU A 168 -22.68 -2.37 13.03
N GLN A 169 -22.05 -3.23 12.20
CA GLN A 169 -20.85 -3.98 12.55
C GLN A 169 -19.57 -3.15 12.50
N LEU A 170 -19.61 -1.97 11.89
CA LEU A 170 -18.49 -1.03 11.89
C LEU A 170 -18.62 -0.04 13.05
N GLY A 171 -17.56 0.09 13.83
CA GLY A 171 -17.42 1.14 14.84
C GLY A 171 -17.37 2.54 14.21
N ALA A 172 -17.44 3.58 15.06
CA ALA A 172 -17.22 4.95 14.60
C ALA A 172 -15.80 5.10 14.00
N PRO A 173 -15.64 5.83 12.87
CA PRO A 173 -14.34 6.04 12.27
C PRO A 173 -13.46 6.94 13.14
N ASP A 174 -12.29 6.43 13.52
CA ASP A 174 -11.20 7.19 14.12
C ASP A 174 -10.23 7.67 13.02
N THR A 175 -9.96 8.96 12.97
CA THR A 175 -9.12 9.55 11.93
C THR A 175 -7.65 9.26 12.20
N VAL A 176 -7.04 8.45 11.36
CA VAL A 176 -5.60 8.13 11.37
C VAL A 176 -4.79 9.22 10.67
N PHE A 177 -5.20 9.61 9.46
CA PHE A 177 -4.50 10.63 8.68
C PHE A 177 -5.46 11.43 7.81
N LYS A 178 -5.22 12.74 7.64
CA LYS A 178 -6.10 13.66 6.89
C LYS A 178 -5.31 14.74 6.15
N GLY A 179 -6.02 15.54 5.34
CA GLY A 179 -5.43 16.68 4.63
C GLY A 179 -4.78 16.29 3.30
N ILE A 180 -5.02 15.08 2.81
CA ILE A 180 -4.60 14.69 1.46
C ILE A 180 -5.48 15.43 0.46
N PRO A 181 -4.91 16.15 -0.55
CA PRO A 181 -5.69 16.85 -1.55
C PRO A 181 -6.73 15.95 -2.22
N LYS A 182 -7.95 16.49 -2.43
CA LYS A 182 -9.01 15.81 -3.17
C LYS A 182 -9.36 16.55 -4.45
N GLY A 183 -9.89 15.82 -5.41
CA GLY A 183 -10.40 16.38 -6.66
C GLY A 183 -11.59 15.60 -7.19
N PHE A 184 -12.18 16.09 -8.28
CA PHE A 184 -13.16 15.32 -9.03
C PHE A 184 -12.51 14.07 -9.68
N ILE A 185 -11.20 14.17 -9.98
CA ILE A 185 -10.34 13.12 -10.51
C ILE A 185 -9.09 12.96 -9.64
N HIS A 186 -8.33 11.87 -9.83
CA HIS A 186 -7.00 11.61 -9.27
C HIS A 186 -6.95 11.71 -7.74
N ASN A 187 -7.80 10.93 -7.08
CA ASN A 187 -7.82 10.86 -5.63
C ASN A 187 -6.87 9.78 -5.04
N GLY A 188 -6.20 9.00 -5.87
CA GLY A 188 -5.40 7.87 -5.43
C GLY A 188 -6.26 6.81 -4.75
N GLY A 189 -5.96 6.52 -3.49
CA GLY A 189 -6.85 5.78 -2.61
C GLY A 189 -6.41 4.36 -2.26
N ARG A 190 -5.36 3.81 -2.87
CA ARG A 190 -4.85 2.49 -2.46
C ARG A 190 -4.11 2.61 -1.15
N ILE A 191 -4.52 1.83 -0.15
CA ILE A 191 -3.79 1.64 1.09
C ILE A 191 -3.44 0.17 1.28
N ALA A 192 -2.31 -0.08 1.91
CA ALA A 192 -1.88 -1.41 2.33
C ALA A 192 -0.84 -1.29 3.44
N PHE A 193 -0.81 -2.26 4.35
CA PHE A 193 0.31 -2.41 5.27
C PHE A 193 1.45 -3.12 4.58
N GLY A 194 2.64 -2.53 4.66
CA GLY A 194 3.86 -3.14 4.15
C GLY A 194 4.38 -4.25 5.07
N PRO A 195 5.36 -5.04 4.60
CA PRO A 195 5.98 -6.09 5.42
C PRO A 195 6.76 -5.55 6.63
N ASP A 196 6.96 -4.24 6.70
CA ASP A 196 7.55 -3.49 7.82
C ASP A 196 6.51 -3.05 8.87
N GLY A 197 5.22 -3.43 8.68
CA GLY A 197 4.11 -3.04 9.54
C GLY A 197 3.64 -1.60 9.38
N MET A 198 4.21 -0.84 8.46
CA MET A 198 3.80 0.55 8.21
C MET A 198 2.67 0.63 7.20
N LEU A 199 1.83 1.64 7.36
CA LEU A 199 0.73 1.93 6.45
C LEU A 199 1.23 2.75 5.25
N TYR A 200 1.08 2.21 4.05
CA TYR A 200 1.35 2.92 2.80
C TYR A 200 0.06 3.39 2.15
N ALA A 201 0.09 4.62 1.61
CA ALA A 201 -1.05 5.19 0.90
C ALA A 201 -0.60 5.82 -0.43
N GLY A 202 -1.18 5.34 -1.53
CA GLY A 202 -1.04 5.97 -2.84
C GLY A 202 -2.00 7.14 -2.97
N THR A 203 -1.51 8.31 -3.35
CA THR A 203 -2.31 9.52 -3.53
C THR A 203 -2.28 9.99 -4.98
N GLY A 204 -3.29 10.77 -5.36
CA GLY A 204 -3.33 11.46 -6.64
C GLY A 204 -3.06 12.95 -6.50
N GLU A 205 -2.72 13.61 -7.60
CA GLU A 205 -2.46 15.06 -7.63
C GLU A 205 -3.75 15.90 -7.73
N SER A 206 -4.91 15.24 -7.71
CA SER A 206 -6.25 15.88 -7.63
C SER A 206 -6.59 16.84 -8.77
N GLY A 207 -5.97 16.68 -9.96
CA GLY A 207 -6.09 17.57 -11.12
C GLY A 207 -5.18 18.80 -11.05
N ASN A 208 -4.32 18.90 -10.03
CA ASN A 208 -3.29 19.93 -9.93
C ASN A 208 -1.90 19.30 -10.03
N THR A 209 -1.37 19.24 -11.24
CA THR A 209 -0.12 18.53 -11.58
C THR A 209 1.10 19.03 -10.79
N GLY A 210 1.12 20.31 -10.40
CA GLY A 210 2.21 20.90 -9.61
C GLY A 210 2.37 20.28 -8.20
N LEU A 211 1.31 19.69 -7.65
CA LEU A 211 1.37 19.03 -6.35
C LEU A 211 2.33 17.82 -6.35
N ALA A 212 2.46 17.15 -7.50
CA ALA A 212 3.29 15.94 -7.60
C ALA A 212 4.77 16.20 -7.26
N GLN A 213 5.32 17.34 -7.72
CA GLN A 213 6.71 17.72 -7.48
C GLN A 213 6.92 18.51 -6.17
N ASP A 214 5.85 19.08 -5.59
CA ASP A 214 5.94 19.74 -4.30
C ASP A 214 6.01 18.71 -3.16
N ARG A 215 7.19 18.53 -2.56
CA ARG A 215 7.40 17.60 -1.43
C ARG A 215 6.70 17.99 -0.13
N LYS A 216 6.16 19.21 -0.05
CA LYS A 216 5.34 19.64 1.09
C LYS A 216 3.86 19.28 0.88
N SER A 217 3.44 19.00 -0.35
CA SER A 217 2.11 18.51 -0.68
C SER A 217 2.01 17.00 -0.45
N LEU A 218 0.82 16.55 -0.06
CA LEU A 218 0.46 15.13 0.08
C LEU A 218 -0.14 14.54 -1.22
N GLY A 219 -0.39 15.38 -2.24
CA GLY A 219 -0.91 14.94 -3.54
C GLY A 219 0.18 14.44 -4.48
N GLY A 220 -0.12 13.36 -5.23
CA GLY A 220 0.83 12.75 -6.18
C GLY A 220 2.04 12.12 -5.49
N LYS A 221 1.79 11.31 -4.46
CA LYS A 221 2.78 10.69 -3.57
C LYS A 221 2.47 9.23 -3.31
N ILE A 222 3.47 8.51 -2.85
CA ILE A 222 3.28 7.39 -1.95
C ILE A 222 3.66 7.88 -0.56
N LEU A 223 2.73 7.78 0.39
CA LEU A 223 2.93 8.12 1.79
C LEU A 223 3.26 6.84 2.57
N ARG A 224 4.10 6.96 3.61
CA ARG A 224 4.40 5.88 4.55
C ARG A 224 4.27 6.41 5.98
N LEU A 225 3.35 5.78 6.72
CA LEU A 225 2.86 6.21 8.02
C LEU A 225 2.97 5.06 9.03
N THR A 226 3.02 5.39 10.31
CA THR A 226 2.75 4.39 11.35
C THR A 226 1.26 3.99 11.31
N PRO A 227 0.84 2.89 11.96
CA PRO A 227 -0.58 2.55 12.09
C PRO A 227 -1.42 3.65 12.77
N GLU A 228 -0.78 4.53 13.57
CA GLU A 228 -1.41 5.67 14.25
C GLU A 228 -1.51 6.91 13.37
N GLY A 229 -0.79 6.96 12.23
CA GLY A 229 -0.85 8.06 11.27
C GLY A 229 0.31 9.05 11.35
N ASP A 230 1.30 8.82 12.20
CA ASP A 230 2.51 9.61 12.22
C ASP A 230 3.41 9.28 11.02
N PRO A 231 4.28 10.21 10.58
CA PRO A 231 5.33 9.87 9.61
C PRO A 231 6.16 8.68 10.10
N ALA A 232 6.28 7.63 9.28
CA ALA A 232 6.95 6.40 9.71
C ALA A 232 8.45 6.64 9.94
N PRO A 233 9.06 6.01 10.97
CA PRO A 233 10.49 6.08 11.21
C PRO A 233 11.29 5.60 9.98
N GLY A 234 12.35 6.32 9.63
CA GLY A 234 13.19 5.98 8.48
C GLY A 234 12.64 6.44 7.13
N ASN A 235 11.61 7.28 7.11
CA ASN A 235 11.19 7.96 5.89
C ASN A 235 12.34 8.82 5.31
N PRO A 236 12.41 8.96 3.96
CA PRO A 236 13.54 9.63 3.30
C PRO A 236 13.60 11.14 3.58
N PHE A 237 12.48 11.74 3.96
CA PHE A 237 12.40 13.17 4.29
C PHE A 237 12.04 13.32 5.77
N PRO A 238 12.86 14.05 6.57
CA PRO A 238 12.60 14.24 7.99
C PRO A 238 11.19 14.79 8.27
N ASP A 239 10.52 14.24 9.27
CA ASP A 239 9.19 14.63 9.75
C ASP A 239 8.09 14.66 8.67
N SER A 240 8.31 13.97 7.55
CA SER A 240 7.38 13.92 6.42
C SER A 240 6.85 12.50 6.21
N PRO A 241 5.55 12.34 5.93
CA PRO A 241 4.98 11.05 5.53
C PRO A 241 5.33 10.66 4.09
N VAL A 242 5.94 11.55 3.30
CA VAL A 242 6.26 11.32 1.89
C VAL A 242 7.35 10.26 1.77
N TYR A 243 7.03 9.15 1.10
CA TYR A 243 7.96 8.06 0.81
C TYR A 243 8.57 8.18 -0.60
N SER A 244 7.74 8.50 -1.59
CA SER A 244 8.15 8.84 -2.96
C SER A 244 7.24 9.93 -3.53
N TYR A 245 7.68 10.62 -4.59
CA TYR A 245 6.98 11.76 -5.15
C TYR A 245 7.07 11.80 -6.68
N GLY A 246 6.39 12.76 -7.30
CA GLY A 246 6.34 12.86 -8.75
C GLY A 246 5.39 11.83 -9.37
N HIS A 247 4.32 11.48 -8.67
CA HIS A 247 3.28 10.59 -9.13
C HIS A 247 2.05 11.37 -9.59
N ARG A 248 1.29 10.81 -10.55
CA ARG A 248 0.03 11.38 -11.00
C ARG A 248 -1.16 10.84 -10.20
N ASN A 249 -1.37 9.53 -10.21
CA ASN A 249 -2.53 8.91 -9.56
C ASN A 249 -2.26 7.43 -9.26
N VAL A 250 -1.71 7.15 -8.08
CA VAL A 250 -1.31 5.80 -7.65
C VAL A 250 -2.53 5.03 -7.14
N GLN A 251 -2.87 3.89 -7.77
CA GLN A 251 -4.00 3.05 -7.37
C GLN A 251 -3.67 1.58 -7.07
N GLY A 252 -2.41 1.20 -7.16
CA GLY A 252 -1.96 -0.15 -6.80
C GLY A 252 -0.67 -0.12 -6.00
N LEU A 253 -0.57 -0.97 -4.99
CA LEU A 253 0.61 -1.19 -4.14
C LEU A 253 0.76 -2.68 -3.89
N ALA A 254 1.94 -3.24 -4.13
CA ALA A 254 2.25 -4.64 -3.82
C ALA A 254 3.74 -4.81 -3.48
N TRP A 255 4.05 -5.78 -2.65
CA TRP A 255 5.43 -6.16 -2.32
C TRP A 255 5.72 -7.54 -2.86
N ASP A 256 6.94 -7.71 -3.38
CA ASP A 256 7.42 -9.02 -3.74
C ASP A 256 7.96 -9.80 -2.52
N SER A 257 8.44 -11.03 -2.77
CA SER A 257 9.00 -11.91 -1.73
C SER A 257 10.27 -11.37 -1.05
N LYS A 258 10.89 -10.33 -1.62
CA LYS A 258 12.05 -9.61 -1.07
C LYS A 258 11.67 -8.26 -0.47
N GLN A 259 10.38 -8.03 -0.24
CA GLN A 259 9.84 -6.81 0.35
C GLN A 259 10.08 -5.54 -0.48
N ARG A 260 10.28 -5.67 -1.81
CA ARG A 260 10.40 -4.54 -2.73
C ARG A 260 9.01 -4.08 -3.14
N LEU A 261 8.77 -2.78 -3.02
CA LEU A 261 7.47 -2.18 -3.33
C LEU A 261 7.33 -1.89 -4.82
N PHE A 262 6.19 -2.27 -5.37
CA PHE A 262 5.75 -1.93 -6.71
C PHE A 262 4.44 -1.16 -6.65
N ALA A 263 4.29 -0.16 -7.53
CA ALA A 263 3.08 0.65 -7.62
C ALA A 263 2.65 0.83 -9.07
N SER A 264 1.35 0.80 -9.29
CA SER A 264 0.74 1.16 -10.57
C SER A 264 0.21 2.57 -10.53
N GLU A 265 0.38 3.30 -11.63
CA GLU A 265 -0.16 4.64 -11.74
C GLU A 265 -0.68 4.95 -13.14
N PHE A 266 -1.71 5.81 -13.18
CA PHE A 266 -2.32 6.28 -14.42
C PHE A 266 -1.49 7.40 -15.04
N GLY A 267 -1.21 7.27 -16.32
CA GLY A 267 -0.77 8.36 -17.15
C GLY A 267 -1.89 9.31 -17.54
N GLN A 268 -1.55 10.37 -18.27
CA GLN A 268 -2.52 11.32 -18.77
C GLN A 268 -3.02 10.94 -20.17
N ASP A 269 -2.11 10.98 -21.13
CA ASP A 269 -2.45 10.84 -22.54
C ASP A 269 -1.61 9.76 -23.23
N THR A 270 -0.45 9.41 -22.67
CA THR A 270 0.52 8.58 -23.36
C THR A 270 0.79 7.28 -22.61
N TRP A 271 1.30 7.33 -21.36
CA TRP A 271 1.84 6.16 -20.69
C TRP A 271 1.29 5.94 -19.30
N ASP A 272 0.58 4.84 -19.13
CA ASP A 272 0.34 4.21 -17.83
C ASP A 272 1.58 3.43 -17.37
N GLU A 273 1.82 3.30 -16.07
CA GLU A 273 3.09 2.82 -15.54
C GLU A 273 2.94 1.75 -14.46
N LEU A 274 3.91 0.82 -14.44
CA LEU A 274 4.25 0.03 -13.26
C LEU A 274 5.66 0.44 -12.81
N ASN A 275 5.75 0.89 -11.58
CA ASN A 275 6.96 1.41 -10.97
C ASN A 275 7.50 0.51 -9.88
N ALA A 276 8.82 0.29 -9.82
CA ALA A 276 9.52 -0.24 -8.65
C ALA A 276 9.86 0.94 -7.74
N ILE A 277 9.29 0.97 -6.54
CA ILE A 277 9.34 2.14 -5.68
C ILE A 277 10.55 2.11 -4.75
N LYS A 278 11.30 3.23 -4.72
CA LYS A 278 12.41 3.48 -3.79
C LYS A 278 12.13 4.69 -2.93
N PRO A 279 12.56 4.68 -1.66
CA PRO A 279 12.40 5.82 -0.78
C PRO A 279 13.13 7.05 -1.32
N GLY A 280 12.45 8.18 -1.37
CA GLY A 280 13.02 9.48 -1.77
C GLY A 280 13.08 9.73 -3.27
N ASP A 281 12.82 8.73 -4.12
CA ASP A 281 12.91 8.87 -5.57
C ASP A 281 11.76 9.68 -6.15
N ASN A 282 12.06 10.36 -7.28
CA ASN A 282 11.14 11.15 -8.09
C ASN A 282 10.72 10.37 -9.33
N TYR A 283 9.40 10.18 -9.53
CA TYR A 283 8.84 9.41 -10.64
C TYR A 283 8.41 10.28 -11.84
N GLY A 284 8.75 11.56 -11.82
CA GLY A 284 8.81 12.45 -12.99
C GLY A 284 7.56 13.27 -13.26
N TRP A 285 6.36 12.83 -12.88
CA TRP A 285 5.14 13.56 -13.19
C TRP A 285 5.15 14.99 -12.59
N PRO A 286 4.74 16.06 -13.32
CA PRO A 286 4.22 16.08 -14.72
C PRO A 286 5.31 16.29 -15.78
N THR A 287 6.58 16.38 -15.41
CA THR A 287 7.67 16.69 -16.35
C THR A 287 7.99 15.50 -17.26
N ALA A 288 7.85 14.29 -16.74
CA ALA A 288 7.97 13.04 -17.49
C ALA A 288 6.69 12.21 -17.31
N GLU A 289 6.29 11.50 -18.37
CA GLU A 289 5.26 10.48 -18.43
C GLU A 289 5.86 9.29 -19.17
N GLY A 290 5.99 8.14 -18.50
CA GLY A 290 6.74 7.00 -19.03
C GLY A 290 8.26 7.14 -18.88
N THR A 291 9.00 6.43 -19.70
CA THR A 291 10.46 6.42 -19.69
C THR A 291 11.04 7.76 -20.12
N SER A 292 12.00 8.28 -19.35
CA SER A 292 12.72 9.52 -19.57
C SER A 292 14.23 9.29 -19.59
N ASP A 293 14.95 10.07 -20.38
CA ASP A 293 16.41 10.12 -20.38
C ASP A 293 16.99 10.97 -19.23
N ASP A 294 16.15 11.78 -18.58
CA ASP A 294 16.53 12.61 -17.46
C ASP A 294 16.78 11.74 -16.21
N LYS A 295 18.03 11.69 -15.76
CA LYS A 295 18.49 10.84 -14.64
C LYS A 295 17.99 11.27 -13.28
N GLN A 296 17.34 12.44 -13.15
CA GLN A 296 16.68 12.82 -11.91
C GLN A 296 15.36 12.09 -11.69
N PHE A 297 14.80 11.43 -12.71
CA PHE A 297 13.58 10.65 -12.62
C PHE A 297 13.84 9.15 -12.61
N HIS A 298 13.06 8.43 -11.81
CA HIS A 298 13.06 6.97 -11.78
C HIS A 298 12.10 6.46 -12.85
N ASN A 299 12.63 5.69 -13.81
CA ASN A 299 11.85 5.16 -14.91
C ASN A 299 10.96 3.98 -14.48
N PRO A 300 9.76 3.82 -15.10
CA PRO A 300 8.92 2.66 -14.88
C PRO A 300 9.61 1.37 -15.35
N ILE A 301 9.24 0.25 -14.72
CA ILE A 301 9.71 -1.09 -15.12
C ILE A 301 8.90 -1.66 -16.29
N ALA A 302 7.69 -1.14 -16.50
CA ALA A 302 6.84 -1.41 -17.65
C ALA A 302 5.88 -0.25 -17.85
N GLN A 303 5.51 0.03 -19.11
CA GLN A 303 4.58 1.08 -19.46
C GLN A 303 3.66 0.64 -20.61
N TRP A 304 2.47 1.22 -20.66
CA TRP A 304 1.42 0.90 -21.64
C TRP A 304 0.77 2.19 -22.14
N HIS A 305 0.30 2.18 -23.35
CA HIS A 305 -0.62 3.24 -23.77
C HIS A 305 -1.87 3.28 -22.90
N THR A 306 -2.38 4.46 -22.59
CA THR A 306 -3.50 4.67 -21.66
C THR A 306 -4.80 3.95 -22.07
N ASP A 307 -4.93 3.54 -23.34
CA ASP A 307 -6.03 2.71 -23.84
C ASP A 307 -5.87 1.21 -23.47
N ASP A 308 -4.64 0.78 -23.21
CA ASP A 308 -4.34 -0.64 -22.99
C ASP A 308 -4.34 -1.05 -21.53
N ALA A 309 -4.23 -0.11 -20.59
CA ALA A 309 -4.20 -0.43 -19.16
C ALA A 309 -5.22 0.37 -18.34
N SER A 310 -5.00 1.65 -18.02
CA SER A 310 -5.63 2.35 -16.91
C SER A 310 -5.50 1.52 -15.63
N PRO A 311 -4.25 1.39 -15.10
CA PRO A 311 -3.91 0.37 -14.11
C PRO A 311 -4.41 0.75 -12.72
N SER A 312 -5.04 -0.19 -12.02
CA SER A 312 -5.51 0.04 -10.66
C SER A 312 -4.82 -0.93 -9.68
N GLY A 313 -5.50 -1.89 -9.09
CA GLY A 313 -4.89 -2.79 -8.12
C GLY A 313 -3.77 -3.63 -8.70
N VAL A 314 -2.76 -3.91 -7.88
CA VAL A 314 -1.66 -4.84 -8.18
C VAL A 314 -1.50 -5.85 -7.05
N ALA A 315 -1.04 -7.06 -7.40
CA ALA A 315 -0.66 -8.12 -6.47
C ALA A 315 0.60 -8.82 -6.95
N TYR A 316 1.34 -9.43 -6.03
CA TYR A 316 2.48 -10.28 -6.36
C TYR A 316 2.12 -11.75 -6.12
N ALA A 317 2.35 -12.58 -7.12
CA ALA A 317 2.23 -14.03 -7.05
C ALA A 317 3.12 -14.67 -8.11
N GLU A 318 3.67 -15.86 -7.82
CA GLU A 318 4.45 -16.69 -8.76
C GLU A 318 5.55 -15.89 -9.48
N GLY A 319 6.33 -15.10 -8.73
CA GLY A 319 7.45 -14.30 -9.24
C GLY A 319 7.06 -13.15 -10.15
N SER A 320 5.80 -12.80 -10.23
CA SER A 320 5.27 -11.77 -11.14
C SER A 320 4.38 -10.76 -10.42
N VAL A 321 4.38 -9.52 -10.89
CA VAL A 321 3.32 -8.57 -10.56
C VAL A 321 2.14 -8.82 -11.49
N TRP A 322 0.96 -8.88 -10.89
CA TRP A 322 -0.33 -8.98 -11.57
C TRP A 322 -1.08 -7.66 -11.41
N MET A 323 -1.50 -7.05 -12.51
CA MET A 323 -2.05 -5.70 -12.54
C MET A 323 -3.40 -5.66 -13.23
N ALA A 324 -4.42 -5.15 -12.53
CA ALA A 324 -5.77 -5.02 -13.04
C ALA A 324 -5.90 -3.74 -13.89
N GLY A 325 -6.37 -3.89 -15.13
CA GLY A 325 -6.57 -2.80 -16.10
C GLY A 325 -8.05 -2.44 -16.25
N LEU A 326 -8.38 -1.16 -16.05
CA LEU A 326 -9.75 -0.65 -16.17
C LEU A 326 -10.15 -0.42 -17.63
N LYS A 327 -9.53 0.56 -18.30
CA LYS A 327 -9.84 0.87 -19.69
C LYS A 327 -9.41 -0.25 -20.64
N GLY A 328 -8.24 -0.85 -20.34
CA GLY A 328 -7.71 -1.98 -21.09
C GLY A 328 -8.50 -3.28 -20.92
N GLN A 329 -9.39 -3.38 -19.90
CA GLN A 329 -10.27 -4.51 -19.63
C GLN A 329 -9.53 -5.85 -19.63
N ARG A 330 -8.38 -5.91 -18.94
CA ARG A 330 -7.51 -7.08 -18.91
C ARG A 330 -6.70 -7.16 -17.62
N LEU A 331 -6.21 -8.35 -17.34
CA LEU A 331 -5.22 -8.59 -16.29
C LEU A 331 -3.84 -8.68 -16.95
N TRP A 332 -2.91 -7.87 -16.49
CA TRP A 332 -1.52 -7.90 -16.93
C TRP A 332 -0.68 -8.76 -15.98
N ARG A 333 0.25 -9.54 -16.52
CA ARG A 333 1.32 -10.22 -15.80
C ARG A 333 2.65 -9.65 -16.19
N ILE A 334 3.44 -9.23 -15.22
CA ILE A 334 4.79 -8.69 -15.40
C ILE A 334 5.75 -9.58 -14.62
N PRO A 335 6.47 -10.52 -15.29
CA PRO A 335 7.44 -11.38 -14.62
C PRO A 335 8.64 -10.56 -14.16
N LEU A 336 9.14 -10.81 -12.94
CA LEU A 336 10.18 -9.99 -12.32
C LEU A 336 11.53 -10.71 -12.24
N LYS A 337 12.60 -9.92 -12.40
CA LYS A 337 13.96 -10.24 -11.97
C LYS A 337 14.51 -9.06 -11.18
N GLY A 338 14.49 -9.17 -9.86
CA GLY A 338 14.78 -8.02 -9.02
C GLY A 338 13.70 -6.95 -9.16
N THR A 339 14.10 -5.71 -9.36
CA THR A 339 13.21 -4.56 -9.59
C THR A 339 12.99 -4.28 -11.08
N ALA A 340 13.20 -5.24 -11.96
CA ALA A 340 13.00 -5.08 -13.41
C ALA A 340 12.06 -6.16 -13.95
N ALA A 341 11.36 -5.87 -15.03
CA ALA A 341 10.67 -6.89 -15.80
C ALA A 341 11.69 -7.84 -16.43
N SER A 342 11.45 -9.16 -16.31
CA SER A 342 12.34 -10.18 -16.88
C SER A 342 11.94 -10.62 -18.28
N ALA A 343 10.74 -10.26 -18.72
CA ALA A 343 10.20 -10.48 -20.06
C ALA A 343 9.05 -9.48 -20.32
N ASP A 344 8.60 -9.39 -21.56
CA ASP A 344 7.49 -8.55 -21.95
C ASP A 344 6.20 -8.88 -21.15
N PRO A 345 5.42 -7.87 -20.74
CA PRO A 345 4.15 -8.09 -20.07
C PRO A 345 3.18 -8.93 -20.91
N GLN A 346 2.44 -9.81 -20.24
CA GLN A 346 1.40 -10.62 -20.87
C GLN A 346 0.02 -10.17 -20.43
N SER A 347 -0.96 -10.20 -21.33
CA SER A 347 -2.35 -9.87 -21.02
C SER A 347 -3.25 -11.09 -21.04
N PHE A 348 -4.20 -11.13 -20.07
CA PHE A 348 -5.17 -12.19 -19.89
C PHE A 348 -6.58 -11.61 -19.72
N LEU A 349 -7.61 -12.40 -19.96
CA LEU A 349 -9.02 -12.06 -19.73
C LEU A 349 -9.51 -10.82 -20.49
N LYS A 350 -8.87 -10.48 -21.62
CA LYS A 350 -9.15 -9.25 -22.38
C LYS A 350 -10.61 -9.19 -22.85
N GLY A 351 -11.37 -8.22 -22.32
CA GLY A 351 -12.77 -7.99 -22.67
C GLY A 351 -13.78 -9.01 -22.10
N GLU A 352 -13.33 -10.06 -21.42
CA GLU A 352 -14.20 -11.13 -20.91
C GLU A 352 -15.05 -10.64 -19.73
N TYR A 353 -14.45 -9.91 -18.80
CA TYR A 353 -15.08 -9.42 -17.56
C TYR A 353 -15.20 -7.90 -17.50
N GLY A 354 -14.88 -7.21 -18.60
CA GLY A 354 -14.89 -5.74 -18.66
C GLY A 354 -13.78 -5.12 -17.83
N ARG A 355 -14.08 -4.04 -17.14
CA ARG A 355 -13.14 -3.25 -16.35
C ARG A 355 -12.71 -4.02 -15.12
N LEU A 356 -11.38 -4.18 -14.92
CA LEU A 356 -10.80 -4.86 -13.77
C LEU A 356 -10.21 -3.80 -12.83
N ARG A 357 -10.65 -3.79 -11.56
CA ARG A 357 -10.28 -2.76 -10.57
C ARG A 357 -9.20 -3.22 -9.61
N THR A 358 -9.43 -4.32 -8.94
CA THR A 358 -8.59 -4.74 -7.82
C THR A 358 -8.18 -6.19 -7.99
N VAL A 359 -6.91 -6.46 -7.82
CA VAL A 359 -6.34 -7.80 -7.68
C VAL A 359 -5.59 -7.88 -6.37
N VAL A 360 -5.82 -8.97 -5.61
CA VAL A 360 -5.21 -9.21 -4.29
C VAL A 360 -4.77 -10.66 -4.22
N SER A 361 -3.66 -10.94 -3.56
CA SER A 361 -3.21 -12.31 -3.32
C SER A 361 -4.19 -13.07 -2.41
N ALA A 362 -4.54 -14.28 -2.84
CA ALA A 362 -5.31 -15.25 -2.05
C ALA A 362 -4.39 -16.33 -1.43
N GLY A 363 -3.08 -16.15 -1.55
CA GLY A 363 -2.05 -17.10 -1.12
C GLY A 363 -1.67 -18.08 -2.23
N GLY A 364 -0.36 -18.43 -2.26
CA GLY A 364 0.21 -19.31 -3.29
C GLY A 364 0.00 -18.77 -4.70
N ASP A 365 -0.53 -19.61 -5.57
CA ASP A 365 -0.82 -19.33 -6.97
C ASP A 365 -2.24 -18.77 -7.23
N LYS A 366 -2.94 -18.29 -6.18
CA LYS A 366 -4.29 -17.78 -6.29
C LYS A 366 -4.40 -16.29 -6.06
N LEU A 367 -5.30 -15.65 -6.80
CA LEU A 367 -5.64 -14.24 -6.67
C LEU A 367 -7.17 -14.05 -6.62
N TRP A 368 -7.59 -13.02 -5.87
CA TRP A 368 -8.92 -12.44 -5.96
C TRP A 368 -8.90 -11.29 -6.96
N LEU A 369 -9.82 -11.28 -7.92
CA LEU A 369 -9.94 -10.25 -8.95
C LEU A 369 -11.34 -9.63 -8.91
N VAL A 370 -11.42 -8.30 -8.83
CA VAL A 370 -12.68 -7.54 -8.72
C VAL A 370 -12.91 -6.74 -10.00
N THR A 371 -14.10 -6.85 -10.57
CA THR A 371 -14.53 -6.02 -11.71
C THR A 371 -15.01 -4.64 -11.25
N SER A 372 -15.20 -3.71 -12.17
CA SER A 372 -15.68 -2.34 -11.90
C SER A 372 -16.45 -1.78 -13.09
N ASN A 373 -17.45 -2.51 -13.55
CA ASN A 373 -18.25 -2.12 -14.71
C ASN A 373 -19.35 -1.12 -14.35
N THR A 374 -19.72 -1.04 -13.05
CA THR A 374 -20.74 -0.12 -12.52
C THR A 374 -20.17 1.23 -12.08
N ASP A 375 -18.90 1.53 -12.36
CA ASP A 375 -18.20 2.75 -11.92
C ASP A 375 -18.56 4.03 -12.71
N GLY A 376 -19.54 3.97 -13.60
CA GLY A 376 -19.98 5.06 -14.46
C GLY A 376 -19.18 5.21 -15.77
N ARG A 377 -18.09 4.44 -15.94
CA ARG A 377 -17.25 4.42 -17.15
C ARG A 377 -17.28 3.08 -17.87
N GLY A 378 -17.93 2.07 -17.29
CA GLY A 378 -18.10 0.75 -17.84
C GLY A 378 -19.44 0.57 -18.55
N SER A 379 -19.64 -0.64 -19.08
CA SER A 379 -20.92 -1.10 -19.62
C SER A 379 -21.36 -2.33 -18.84
N PRO A 380 -22.08 -2.14 -17.72
CA PRO A 380 -22.45 -3.24 -16.82
C PRO A 380 -23.32 -4.29 -17.54
N LYS A 381 -23.05 -5.56 -17.25
CA LYS A 381 -23.86 -6.70 -17.65
C LYS A 381 -24.60 -7.29 -16.44
N ALA A 382 -25.53 -8.17 -16.69
CA ALA A 382 -26.19 -8.89 -15.61
C ALA A 382 -25.17 -9.61 -14.71
N GLY A 383 -25.29 -9.45 -13.39
CA GLY A 383 -24.35 -9.98 -12.41
C GLY A 383 -23.13 -9.11 -12.11
N ASP A 384 -22.88 -7.99 -12.85
CA ASP A 384 -21.79 -7.09 -12.49
C ASP A 384 -22.14 -6.26 -11.24
N ASP A 385 -21.15 -5.90 -10.39
CA ASP A 385 -19.76 -6.30 -10.46
C ASP A 385 -19.50 -7.59 -9.69
N ARG A 386 -18.34 -8.20 -9.94
CA ARG A 386 -18.01 -9.55 -9.48
C ARG A 386 -16.69 -9.61 -8.74
N ILE A 387 -16.57 -10.62 -7.86
CA ILE A 387 -15.31 -11.14 -7.36
C ILE A 387 -15.05 -12.48 -8.03
N LEU A 388 -13.89 -12.63 -8.64
CA LEU A 388 -13.42 -13.88 -9.26
C LEU A 388 -12.27 -14.44 -8.44
N GLU A 389 -12.27 -15.76 -8.23
CA GLU A 389 -11.08 -16.51 -7.81
C GLU A 389 -10.36 -16.98 -9.08
N ILE A 390 -9.10 -16.60 -9.22
CA ILE A 390 -8.27 -17.01 -10.35
C ILE A 390 -7.03 -17.73 -9.86
N GLN A 391 -6.57 -18.70 -10.65
CA GLN A 391 -5.29 -19.40 -10.47
C GLN A 391 -4.31 -18.91 -11.53
N VAL A 392 -3.05 -18.66 -11.13
CA VAL A 392 -2.00 -18.06 -11.96
C VAL A 392 -0.71 -18.88 -11.92
N SER A 393 0.13 -18.68 -12.95
CA SER A 393 1.46 -19.32 -13.02
C SER A 393 2.48 -18.43 -13.72
#